data_4199d76c19f7a5b3ecb8fe5d69999173
#
_entry.id   4199d76c19f7a5b3ecb8fe5d69999173
#
_cell.length_a   1.000
_cell.length_b   1.000
_cell.length_c   1.000
_cell.angle_alpha   90.00
_cell.angle_beta   90.00
_cell.angle_gamma   90.00
#
_symmetry.space_group_name_H-M   'P 1'
#
loop_
_entity.id
_entity.type
_entity.pdbx_description
1 polymer ?
#
loop_
_entity_poly.entity_id
_entity_poly.type
_entity_poly.pdbx_seq_one_letter_code
_entity_poly.pdbx_strand_id
1 'polypeptide(L)'
;MDFVTTGDGSKTIYNAEVGEHYHSKHGALQESKHVFLGSGLQFYLEKEKVNCAAILEIGFGTGLNFILTADYCSSANIQLDYCGIEAFPLAEQVIANIGYDEYVLPSTW
;
A
#
# COMPACT_ATOMS: atom_id res chain seq x y z
N MET A 1 13.58 -6.81 12.02
CA MET A 1 12.64 -5.68 11.87
C MET A 1 11.40 -5.94 12.68
N ASP A 2 11.03 -4.96 13.47
CA ASP A 2 9.89 -5.10 14.37
C ASP A 2 8.62 -4.56 13.73
N PHE A 3 7.55 -5.33 13.80
CA PHE A 3 6.23 -4.84 13.44
C PHE A 3 5.70 -3.91 14.53
N VAL A 4 5.10 -2.80 14.12
CA VAL A 4 4.48 -1.83 15.00
C VAL A 4 3.01 -1.71 14.62
N THR A 5 2.12 -1.86 15.60
CA THR A 5 0.68 -1.65 15.39
C THR A 5 0.40 -0.14 15.40
N THR A 6 -0.21 0.36 14.33
CA THR A 6 -0.57 1.76 14.20
C THR A 6 -1.93 2.05 14.85
N GLY A 7 -2.33 3.32 14.86
CA GLY A 7 -3.53 3.77 15.57
C GLY A 7 -4.85 3.17 15.07
N ASP A 8 -4.92 2.67 13.83
CA ASP A 8 -6.11 2.01 13.28
C ASP A 8 -6.04 0.48 13.35
N GLY A 9 -5.05 -0.08 14.05
CA GLY A 9 -4.84 -1.52 14.19
C GLY A 9 -4.01 -2.16 13.08
N SER A 10 -3.74 -1.45 11.99
CA SER A 10 -2.87 -1.95 10.94
C SER A 10 -1.41 -1.87 11.36
N LYS A 11 -0.55 -2.66 10.71
CA LYS A 11 0.86 -2.75 11.08
C LYS A 11 1.75 -2.00 10.11
N THR A 12 2.83 -1.45 10.66
CA THR A 12 3.96 -0.94 9.89
C THR A 12 5.25 -1.51 10.46
N ILE A 13 6.38 -1.10 9.90
CA ILE A 13 7.70 -1.56 10.33
C ILE A 13 8.50 -0.33 10.77
N TYR A 14 9.17 -0.45 11.93
CA TYR A 14 10.13 0.54 12.38
C TYR A 14 11.51 0.20 11.83
N ASN A 15 12.13 1.14 11.13
CA ASN A 15 13.47 1.00 10.62
C ASN A 15 14.45 1.65 11.60
N ALA A 16 15.15 0.83 12.38
CA ALA A 16 16.06 1.32 13.41
C ALA A 16 17.29 2.03 12.85
N GLU A 17 17.71 1.71 11.64
CA GLU A 17 18.86 2.37 11.00
C GLU A 17 18.55 3.83 10.62
N VAL A 18 17.33 4.09 10.23
CA VAL A 18 16.86 5.43 9.86
C VAL A 18 16.17 6.12 11.03
N GLY A 19 15.60 5.36 11.97
CA GLY A 19 14.84 5.88 13.09
C GLY A 19 13.40 6.26 12.73
N GLU A 20 12.85 5.68 11.67
CA GLU A 20 11.52 6.01 11.18
C GLU A 20 10.67 4.77 10.89
N HIS A 21 9.35 4.95 10.92
CA HIS A 21 8.40 3.93 10.49
C HIS A 21 8.18 4.03 8.98
N TYR A 22 7.84 2.90 8.34
CA TYR A 22 7.53 2.86 6.92
C TYR A 22 6.23 3.62 6.59
N HIS A 23 5.26 3.57 7.50
CA HIS A 23 4.01 4.31 7.41
C HIS A 23 3.73 5.03 8.72
N SER A 24 2.72 5.89 8.72
CA SER A 24 2.31 6.59 9.93
C SER A 24 1.96 5.61 11.06
N LYS A 25 2.54 5.81 12.24
CA LYS A 25 2.20 5.03 13.43
C LYS A 25 0.78 5.33 13.95
N HIS A 26 0.13 6.38 13.43
CA HIS A 26 -1.21 6.78 13.82
C HIS A 26 -2.30 6.05 13.02
N GLY A 27 -1.97 5.50 11.85
CA GLY A 27 -2.93 4.77 11.02
C GLY A 27 -2.37 4.47 9.65
N ALA A 28 -1.60 3.38 9.51
CA ALA A 28 -0.99 3.01 8.22
C ALA A 28 -2.05 2.73 7.15
N LEU A 29 -3.07 1.94 7.49
CA LEU A 29 -4.15 1.60 6.56
C LEU A 29 -4.96 2.85 6.19
N GLN A 30 -5.32 3.66 7.18
CA GLN A 30 -6.09 4.89 6.98
C GLN A 30 -5.32 5.87 6.08
N GLU A 31 -4.03 6.06 6.31
CA GLU A 31 -3.19 6.93 5.50
C GLU A 31 -3.17 6.48 4.04
N SER A 32 -2.93 5.19 3.80
CA SER A 32 -2.87 4.65 2.44
C SER A 32 -4.22 4.75 1.73
N LYS A 33 -5.32 4.45 2.40
CA LYS A 33 -6.66 4.56 1.81
C LYS A 33 -7.05 5.99 1.50
N HIS A 34 -6.77 6.92 2.41
CA HIS A 34 -7.18 8.30 2.25
C HIS A 34 -6.28 9.08 1.28
N VAL A 35 -4.98 9.01 1.49
CA VAL A 35 -4.02 9.83 0.74
C VAL A 35 -3.70 9.19 -0.60
N PHE A 36 -3.20 7.96 -0.59
CA PHE A 36 -2.72 7.33 -1.81
C PHE A 36 -3.87 6.90 -2.71
N LEU A 37 -4.83 6.17 -2.18
CA LEU A 37 -5.93 5.63 -2.97
C LEU A 37 -6.98 6.71 -3.27
N GLY A 38 -7.50 7.38 -2.24
CA GLY A 38 -8.57 8.36 -2.39
C GLY A 38 -8.13 9.63 -3.08
N SER A 39 -7.20 10.37 -2.50
CA SER A 39 -6.74 11.65 -3.03
C SER A 39 -5.85 11.52 -4.27
N GLY A 40 -5.16 10.37 -4.42
CA GLY A 40 -4.31 10.11 -5.57
C GLY A 40 -5.05 9.40 -6.69
N LEU A 41 -5.17 8.07 -6.58
CA LEU A 41 -5.67 7.24 -7.69
C LEU A 41 -7.13 7.51 -8.04
N GLN A 42 -8.03 7.51 -7.06
CA GLN A 42 -9.47 7.71 -7.34
C GLN A 42 -9.73 9.08 -7.93
N PHE A 43 -9.05 10.10 -7.42
CA PHE A 43 -9.16 11.45 -7.97
C PHE A 43 -8.69 11.50 -9.43
N TYR A 44 -7.56 10.85 -9.73
CA TYR A 44 -7.02 10.77 -11.09
C TYR A 44 -8.00 10.10 -12.05
N LEU A 45 -8.56 8.95 -11.66
CA LEU A 45 -9.49 8.18 -12.50
C LEU A 45 -10.77 8.98 -12.79
N GLU A 46 -11.30 9.69 -11.79
CA GLU A 46 -12.48 10.53 -11.97
C GLU A 46 -12.20 11.71 -12.89
N LYS A 47 -11.08 12.40 -12.67
CA LYS A 47 -10.70 13.58 -13.45
C LYS A 47 -10.46 13.24 -14.91
N GLU A 48 -9.74 12.17 -15.19
CA GLU A 48 -9.37 11.75 -16.54
C GLU A 48 -10.45 10.89 -17.21
N LYS A 49 -11.40 10.37 -16.43
CA LYS A 49 -12.49 9.50 -16.92
C LYS A 49 -11.99 8.29 -17.68
N VAL A 50 -10.98 7.63 -17.10
CA VAL A 50 -10.35 6.44 -17.70
C VAL A 50 -10.56 5.22 -16.81
N ASN A 51 -10.41 4.03 -17.39
CA ASN A 51 -10.52 2.75 -16.69
C ASN A 51 -9.19 1.99 -16.65
N CYS A 52 -8.08 2.71 -16.78
CA CYS A 52 -6.74 2.16 -16.69
C CYS A 52 -5.83 3.15 -15.99
N ALA A 53 -4.82 2.64 -15.30
CA ALA A 53 -3.83 3.45 -14.60
C ALA A 53 -2.47 2.79 -14.65
N ALA A 54 -1.43 3.59 -14.86
CA ALA A 54 -0.04 3.18 -14.70
C ALA A 54 0.54 3.96 -13.54
N ILE A 55 1.09 3.26 -12.56
CA ILE A 55 1.60 3.85 -11.33
C ILE A 55 3.06 3.47 -11.16
N LEU A 56 3.88 4.47 -10.86
CA LEU A 56 5.26 4.27 -10.41
C LEU A 56 5.35 4.73 -8.96
N GLU A 57 5.62 3.80 -8.06
CA GLU A 57 5.82 4.12 -6.65
C GLU A 57 7.29 4.09 -6.29
N ILE A 58 7.81 5.21 -5.79
CA ILE A 58 9.17 5.30 -5.25
C ILE A 58 9.06 5.06 -3.74
N GLY A 59 9.84 4.09 -3.23
CA GLY A 59 9.74 3.68 -1.84
C GLY A 59 8.59 2.71 -1.60
N PHE A 60 8.65 1.55 -2.26
CA PHE A 60 7.59 0.53 -2.18
C PHE A 60 7.33 0.06 -0.73
N GLY A 61 8.39 -0.05 0.07
CA GLY A 61 8.30 -0.39 1.49
C GLY A 61 7.64 -1.72 1.76
N THR A 62 6.56 -1.70 2.56
CA THR A 62 5.82 -2.90 2.95
C THR A 62 4.85 -3.40 1.87
N GLY A 63 4.62 -2.61 0.83
CA GLY A 63 3.68 -2.96 -0.24
C GLY A 63 2.22 -2.65 0.08
N LEU A 64 1.94 -1.90 1.15
CA LEU A 64 0.57 -1.58 1.54
C LEU A 64 -0.17 -0.78 0.45
N ASN A 65 0.47 0.25 -0.10
CA ASN A 65 -0.13 1.03 -1.18
C ASN A 65 -0.42 0.17 -2.41
N PHE A 66 0.49 -0.73 -2.75
CA PHE A 66 0.29 -1.63 -3.89
C PHE A 66 -0.89 -2.57 -3.67
N ILE A 67 -0.96 -3.25 -2.52
CA ILE A 67 -2.00 -4.27 -2.32
C ILE A 67 -3.39 -3.63 -2.23
N LEU A 68 -3.53 -2.46 -1.62
CA LEU A 68 -4.80 -1.74 -1.60
C LEU A 68 -5.21 -1.25 -2.99
N THR A 69 -4.24 -0.79 -3.78
CA THR A 69 -4.47 -0.35 -5.16
C THR A 69 -4.90 -1.52 -6.04
N ALA A 70 -4.22 -2.67 -5.94
CA ALA A 70 -4.57 -3.87 -6.69
C ALA A 70 -5.97 -4.36 -6.35
N ASP A 71 -6.33 -4.36 -5.07
CA ASP A 71 -7.67 -4.74 -4.62
C ASP A 71 -8.75 -3.81 -5.17
N TYR A 72 -8.53 -2.50 -5.06
CA TYR A 72 -9.46 -1.51 -5.60
C TYR A 72 -9.65 -1.66 -7.12
N CYS A 73 -8.56 -1.77 -7.86
CA CYS A 73 -8.62 -1.88 -9.32
C CYS A 73 -9.28 -3.19 -9.77
N SER A 74 -9.02 -4.28 -9.07
CA SER A 74 -9.67 -5.57 -9.34
C SER A 74 -11.18 -5.47 -9.14
N SER A 75 -11.62 -4.86 -8.04
CA SER A 75 -13.05 -4.71 -7.71
C SER A 75 -13.77 -3.71 -8.63
N ALA A 76 -13.09 -2.66 -9.04
CA ALA A 76 -13.64 -1.60 -9.90
C ALA A 76 -13.45 -1.87 -11.39
N ASN A 77 -12.86 -3.00 -11.75
CA ASN A 77 -12.57 -3.39 -13.13
C ASN A 77 -11.66 -2.37 -13.84
N ILE A 78 -10.64 -1.90 -13.15
CA ILE A 78 -9.62 -0.98 -13.66
C ILE A 78 -8.38 -1.78 -14.04
N GLN A 79 -7.87 -1.54 -15.24
CA GLN A 79 -6.61 -2.13 -15.68
C GLN A 79 -5.44 -1.40 -15.01
N LEU A 80 -4.59 -2.14 -14.29
CA LEU A 80 -3.51 -1.58 -13.50
C LEU A 80 -2.15 -2.05 -14.03
N ASP A 81 -1.25 -1.09 -14.21
CA ASP A 81 0.17 -1.33 -14.44
C ASP A 81 0.95 -0.66 -13.31
N TYR A 82 1.59 -1.45 -12.46
CA TYR A 82 2.21 -0.95 -11.23
C TYR A 82 3.69 -1.35 -11.18
N CYS A 83 4.54 -0.36 -10.96
CA CYS A 83 5.97 -0.55 -10.76
C CYS A 83 6.39 0.11 -9.45
N GLY A 84 6.87 -0.69 -8.51
CA GLY A 84 7.41 -0.21 -7.24
C GLY A 84 8.92 -0.28 -7.24
N ILE A 85 9.57 0.77 -6.75
CA ILE A 85 11.03 0.84 -6.61
C ILE A 85 11.38 1.00 -5.15
N GLU A 86 12.28 0.14 -4.66
CA GLU A 86 12.73 0.15 -3.28
C GLU A 86 14.23 -0.07 -3.22
N ALA A 87 14.95 0.85 -2.57
CA ALA A 87 16.41 0.75 -2.42
C ALA A 87 16.82 -0.40 -1.49
N PHE A 88 16.00 -0.70 -0.49
CA PHE A 88 16.24 -1.75 0.50
C PHE A 88 15.02 -2.66 0.59
N PRO A 89 14.80 -3.56 -0.41
CA PRO A 89 13.61 -4.39 -0.44
C PRO A 89 13.50 -5.29 0.79
N LEU A 90 12.29 -5.42 1.33
CA LEU A 90 12.00 -6.33 2.42
C LEU A 90 11.93 -7.77 1.91
N ALA A 91 12.28 -8.72 2.77
CA ALA A 91 12.12 -10.13 2.45
C ALA A 91 10.63 -10.46 2.26
N GLU A 92 10.35 -11.35 1.31
CA GLU A 92 8.99 -11.78 1.01
C GLU A 92 8.25 -12.29 2.25
N GLN A 93 8.96 -13.02 3.12
CA GLN A 93 8.39 -13.54 4.36
C GLN A 93 7.92 -12.44 5.31
N VAL A 94 8.62 -11.32 5.37
CA VAL A 94 8.24 -10.17 6.19
C VAL A 94 6.92 -9.58 5.68
N ILE A 95 6.82 -9.38 4.39
CA ILE A 95 5.61 -8.84 3.76
C ILE A 95 4.43 -9.81 3.94
N ALA A 96 4.66 -11.10 3.75
CA ALA A 96 3.61 -12.11 3.89
C ALA A 96 3.03 -12.17 5.31
N ASN A 97 3.82 -11.85 6.32
CA ASN A 97 3.43 -11.97 7.73
C ASN A 97 2.94 -10.67 8.36
N ILE A 98 2.90 -9.57 7.61
CA ILE A 98 2.49 -8.28 8.19
C ILE A 98 0.97 -8.16 8.39
N GLY A 99 0.18 -9.06 7.79
CA GLY A 99 -1.26 -9.13 8.04
C GLY A 99 -2.12 -8.32 7.08
N TYR A 100 -1.58 -7.89 5.96
CA TYR A 100 -2.33 -7.07 4.99
C TYR A 100 -3.38 -7.88 4.21
N ASP A 101 -3.27 -9.20 4.21
CA ASP A 101 -4.28 -10.08 3.63
C ASP A 101 -5.67 -9.90 4.24
N GLU A 102 -5.74 -9.39 5.47
CA GLU A 102 -7.00 -9.10 6.16
C GLU A 102 -7.77 -7.92 5.55
N TYR A 103 -7.10 -7.06 4.78
CA TYR A 103 -7.68 -5.80 4.28
C TYR A 103 -8.13 -5.88 2.83
N VAL A 104 -7.92 -6.99 2.17
CA VAL A 104 -8.21 -7.17 0.74
C VAL A 104 -8.96 -8.48 0.51
N LEU A 105 -9.57 -8.61 -0.68
CA LEU A 105 -10.23 -9.85 -1.07
C LEU A 105 -9.21 -10.98 -1.23
N PRO A 106 -9.58 -12.23 -0.88
CA PRO A 106 -8.66 -13.37 -1.04
C PRO A 106 -8.11 -13.53 -2.46
N SER A 107 -8.88 -13.17 -3.47
CA SER A 107 -8.44 -13.23 -4.87
C SER A 107 -7.35 -12.22 -5.21
N THR A 108 -7.20 -11.14 -4.41
CA THR A 108 -6.16 -10.13 -4.61
C THR A 108 -4.84 -10.54 -3.98
N TRP A 109 -4.88 -11.18 -2.81
CA TRP A 109 -3.68 -11.58 -2.08
C TRP A 109 -2.96 -12.73 -2.78
#